data_50f21037e9c8a58b3629ac992034d8a7
#
_entry.id   50f21037e9c8a58b3629ac992034d8a7
#
_cell.length_a   1.000
_cell.length_b   1.000
_cell.length_c   1.000
_cell.angle_alpha   90.00
_cell.angle_beta   90.00
_cell.angle_gamma   90.00
#
_symmetry.space_group_name_H-M   'P 1'
#
loop_
_entity.id
_entity.type
_entity.pdbx_description
1 polymer ?
#
loop_
_entity_poly.entity_id
_entity_poly.type
_entity_poly.pdbx_seq_one_letter_code
_entity_poly.pdbx_strand_id
1 'polypeptide(L)'
;AMSGEQPYLPVDVVDSYLNQRYYWDEEGQQILYATPSELVSVPASSEAGGDVWLKDGTAYLSLDFVKRYTHLDTFVYQQPNRVAIQKDFSGISVVTANKDTYVRYRGGIKAEVLSKINKGDNLLFMEELENWVQVATWDGYIGYVEKKSVSDVQTVTMDRTFAGEDYTYLTMDQPVNLVWHQVMSTDANAGLSEAIQNMTGVNVISPTWFYVTDNNGNIINNATADYVSLAHEKGLKVWGLVDNFTQDISTYEVLSRTSSRQNLISQLVNAAVGAGIDGINVDFEHLS
;
A
#
# COMPACT_ATOMS: atom_id res chain seq x y z
N ALA A 1 -0.14 6.07 20.53
CA ALA A 1 0.74 6.48 21.63
C ALA A 1 1.17 7.95 21.47
N MET A 2 1.69 8.54 22.53
CA MET A 2 2.22 9.91 22.53
C MET A 2 3.64 9.89 23.12
N SER A 3 4.54 10.69 22.55
CA SER A 3 5.83 11.00 23.15
C SER A 3 6.00 12.53 23.12
N GLY A 4 5.88 13.16 24.26
CA GLY A 4 5.71 14.62 24.31
C GLY A 4 4.46 15.04 23.53
N GLU A 5 4.64 15.92 22.57
CA GLU A 5 3.55 16.38 21.67
C GLU A 5 3.43 15.56 20.37
N GLN A 6 4.37 14.62 20.12
CA GLN A 6 4.37 13.82 18.89
C GLN A 6 3.47 12.60 19.02
N PRO A 7 2.44 12.47 18.18
CA PRO A 7 1.58 11.30 18.14
C PRO A 7 2.19 10.19 17.29
N TYR A 8 1.96 8.95 17.74
CA TYR A 8 2.37 7.73 17.07
C TYR A 8 1.17 6.78 16.93
N LEU A 9 1.06 6.13 15.78
CA LEU A 9 0.09 5.07 15.52
C LEU A 9 0.78 3.72 15.36
N PRO A 10 0.18 2.62 15.84
CA PRO A 10 0.65 1.28 15.51
C PRO A 10 0.66 1.07 14.00
N VAL A 11 1.62 0.32 13.49
CA VAL A 11 1.77 0.08 12.04
C VAL A 11 0.53 -0.59 11.43
N ASP A 12 -0.10 -1.52 12.13
CA ASP A 12 -1.34 -2.18 11.71
C ASP A 12 -2.52 -1.21 11.57
N VAL A 13 -2.59 -0.18 12.41
CA VAL A 13 -3.60 0.89 12.29
C VAL A 13 -3.31 1.77 11.08
N VAL A 14 -2.04 2.09 10.83
CA VAL A 14 -1.64 2.86 9.62
C VAL A 14 -1.96 2.07 8.36
N ASP A 15 -1.63 0.77 8.32
CA ASP A 15 -1.93 -0.13 7.22
C ASP A 15 -3.44 -0.22 6.95
N SER A 16 -4.22 -0.50 7.99
CA SER A 16 -5.67 -0.74 7.84
C SER A 16 -6.46 0.51 7.46
N TYR A 17 -6.08 1.71 7.92
CA TYR A 17 -6.92 2.90 7.82
C TYR A 17 -6.33 4.06 7.02
N LEU A 18 -5.01 4.11 6.84
CA LEU A 18 -4.36 5.26 6.23
C LEU A 18 -3.61 4.90 4.94
N ASN A 19 -2.64 3.99 5.00
CA ASN A 19 -1.78 3.66 3.87
C ASN A 19 -1.16 2.27 4.01
N GLN A 20 -1.53 1.35 3.13
CA GLN A 20 -1.13 -0.07 3.11
C GLN A 20 0.31 -0.31 2.60
N ARG A 21 1.07 0.73 2.31
CA ARG A 21 2.43 0.59 1.79
C ARG A 21 3.51 0.53 2.88
N TYR A 22 3.15 0.76 4.14
CA TYR A 22 4.07 0.63 5.26
C TYR A 22 4.19 -0.82 5.68
N TYR A 23 5.31 -1.43 5.37
CA TYR A 23 5.58 -2.83 5.70
C TYR A 23 6.51 -2.90 6.93
N TRP A 24 6.07 -3.61 7.96
CA TRP A 24 6.92 -3.94 9.10
C TRP A 24 7.79 -5.15 8.78
N ASP A 25 9.10 -4.93 8.69
CA ASP A 25 10.11 -5.95 8.55
C ASP A 25 10.56 -6.40 9.94
N GLU A 26 10.02 -7.53 10.40
CA GLU A 26 10.32 -8.06 11.72
C GLU A 26 11.78 -8.55 11.83
N GLU A 27 12.34 -9.11 10.75
CA GLU A 27 13.73 -9.59 10.70
C GLU A 27 14.70 -8.43 10.85
N GLY A 28 14.50 -7.35 10.11
CA GLY A 28 15.34 -6.15 10.14
C GLY A 28 14.97 -5.16 11.22
N GLN A 29 13.87 -5.37 11.97
CA GLN A 29 13.33 -4.43 12.96
C GLN A 29 13.21 -3.00 12.39
N GLN A 30 12.56 -2.88 11.24
CA GLN A 30 12.46 -1.64 10.46
C GLN A 30 11.14 -1.53 9.73
N ILE A 31 10.79 -0.31 9.32
CA ILE A 31 9.73 -0.08 8.34
C ILE A 31 10.36 0.00 6.95
N LEU A 32 9.73 -0.70 6.01
CA LEU A 32 10.01 -0.58 4.59
C LEU A 32 8.84 0.15 3.91
N TYR A 33 9.16 1.10 3.03
CA TYR A 33 8.20 1.81 2.22
C TYR A 33 8.71 1.92 0.79
N ALA A 34 8.02 1.28 -0.16
CA ALA A 34 8.43 1.29 -1.57
C ALA A 34 7.86 2.53 -2.27
N THR A 35 8.74 3.37 -2.79
CA THR A 35 8.42 4.44 -3.75
C THR A 35 8.67 3.95 -5.19
N PRO A 36 8.30 4.69 -6.22
CA PRO A 36 8.63 4.33 -7.60
C PRO A 36 10.13 4.25 -7.89
N SER A 37 10.95 4.95 -7.13
CA SER A 37 12.39 5.10 -7.38
C SER A 37 13.28 4.35 -6.38
N GLU A 38 12.79 4.09 -5.17
CA GLU A 38 13.61 3.50 -4.10
C GLU A 38 12.77 2.73 -3.06
N LEU A 39 13.46 1.89 -2.30
CA LEU A 39 12.93 1.28 -1.08
C LEU A 39 13.45 2.08 0.12
N VAL A 40 12.57 2.86 0.72
CA VAL A 40 12.85 3.58 1.98
C VAL A 40 12.87 2.58 3.13
N SER A 41 13.95 2.56 3.89
CA SER A 41 14.14 1.70 5.07
C SER A 41 14.37 2.59 6.30
N VAL A 42 13.55 2.43 7.33
CA VAL A 42 13.64 3.20 8.56
C VAL A 42 13.74 2.26 9.77
N PRO A 43 14.93 2.14 10.37
CA PRO A 43 15.12 1.30 11.56
C PRO A 43 14.25 1.78 12.73
N ALA A 44 13.71 0.82 13.49
CA ALA A 44 12.99 1.11 14.70
C ALA A 44 13.94 1.42 15.85
N SER A 45 13.54 2.38 16.70
CA SER A 45 14.23 2.71 17.94
C SER A 45 13.41 2.25 19.13
N SER A 46 14.08 1.74 20.18
CA SER A 46 13.44 1.50 21.49
C SER A 46 13.07 2.79 22.23
N GLU A 47 13.65 3.93 21.80
CA GLU A 47 13.34 5.24 22.35
C GLU A 47 12.41 6.00 21.42
N ALA A 48 11.42 6.69 21.96
CA ALA A 48 10.54 7.56 21.21
C ALA A 48 11.29 8.84 20.78
N GLY A 49 10.79 9.46 19.69
CA GLY A 49 11.35 10.71 19.13
C GLY A 49 11.80 10.60 17.68
N GLY A 50 11.97 9.36 17.18
CA GLY A 50 12.23 9.08 15.76
C GLY A 50 10.96 8.79 14.96
N ASP A 51 11.14 8.41 13.71
CA ASP A 51 10.04 8.07 12.80
C ASP A 51 9.35 6.75 13.18
N VAL A 52 10.13 5.77 13.65
CA VAL A 52 9.64 4.44 14.06
C VAL A 52 10.05 4.15 15.49
N TRP A 53 9.07 3.91 16.34
CA TRP A 53 9.24 3.58 17.75
C TRP A 53 8.78 2.16 18.02
N LEU A 54 9.69 1.29 18.47
CA LEU A 54 9.37 -0.07 18.92
C LEU A 54 9.06 -0.03 20.42
N LYS A 55 7.79 -0.25 20.75
CA LYS A 55 7.30 -0.24 22.13
C LYS A 55 6.53 -1.51 22.42
N ASP A 56 6.93 -2.23 23.49
CA ASP A 56 6.28 -3.45 23.95
C ASP A 56 6.05 -4.48 22.81
N GLY A 57 7.03 -4.62 21.89
CA GLY A 57 6.99 -5.51 20.75
C GLY A 57 6.13 -5.01 19.56
N THR A 58 5.55 -3.82 19.66
CA THR A 58 4.74 -3.21 18.60
C THR A 58 5.50 -2.05 17.96
N ALA A 59 5.54 -2.03 16.62
CA ALA A 59 6.09 -0.90 15.88
C ALA A 59 5.04 0.23 15.76
N TYR A 60 5.44 1.43 16.13
CA TYR A 60 4.65 2.64 16.03
C TYR A 60 5.31 3.61 15.05
N LEU A 61 4.52 4.20 14.16
CA LEU A 61 4.96 5.23 13.22
C LEU A 61 4.57 6.62 13.74
N SER A 62 5.52 7.57 13.70
CA SER A 62 5.19 8.96 13.95
C SER A 62 4.22 9.47 12.87
N LEU A 63 3.23 10.29 13.26
CA LEU A 63 2.31 10.85 12.26
C LEU A 63 3.03 11.77 11.28
N ASP A 64 4.15 12.36 11.66
CA ASP A 64 4.97 13.16 10.75
C ASP A 64 5.64 12.31 9.67
N PHE A 65 6.06 11.10 10.01
CA PHE A 65 6.55 10.13 9.02
C PHE A 65 5.42 9.67 8.09
N VAL A 66 4.25 9.35 8.63
CA VAL A 66 3.09 8.94 7.83
C VAL A 66 2.67 10.05 6.85
N LYS A 67 2.71 11.31 7.26
CA LYS A 67 2.39 12.48 6.41
C LYS A 67 3.32 12.65 5.22
N ARG A 68 4.56 12.18 5.27
CA ARG A 68 5.48 12.30 4.12
C ARG A 68 4.98 11.56 2.89
N TYR A 69 4.26 10.45 3.11
CA TYR A 69 3.82 9.56 2.04
C TYR A 69 2.30 9.36 1.99
N THR A 70 1.55 10.10 2.81
CA THR A 70 0.10 9.95 2.88
C THR A 70 -0.57 11.31 2.99
N HIS A 71 -1.50 11.58 2.09
CA HIS A 71 -2.28 12.81 2.11
C HIS A 71 -3.23 12.83 3.31
N LEU A 72 -2.81 13.49 4.38
CA LEU A 72 -3.63 13.65 5.59
C LEU A 72 -3.25 14.91 6.38
N ASP A 73 -4.24 15.46 7.10
CA ASP A 73 -4.05 16.45 8.15
C ASP A 73 -4.22 15.81 9.52
N THR A 74 -3.46 16.28 10.50
CA THR A 74 -3.55 15.81 11.88
C THR A 74 -3.69 16.98 12.84
N PHE A 75 -4.57 16.81 13.81
CA PHE A 75 -4.83 17.81 14.85
C PHE A 75 -4.72 17.12 16.21
N VAL A 76 -3.82 17.62 17.04
CA VAL A 76 -3.55 17.09 18.38
C VAL A 76 -4.23 17.97 19.42
N TYR A 77 -5.04 17.37 20.26
CA TYR A 77 -5.77 18.04 21.33
C TYR A 77 -5.41 17.43 22.67
N GLN A 78 -5.37 18.28 23.69
CA GLN A 78 -5.23 17.89 25.09
C GLN A 78 -6.56 18.15 25.80
N GLN A 79 -6.86 17.37 26.84
CA GLN A 79 -8.06 17.53 27.69
C GLN A 79 -9.40 17.32 26.98
N PRO A 80 -9.78 16.10 26.64
CA PRO A 80 -9.00 14.85 26.75
C PRO A 80 -7.99 14.72 25.63
N ASN A 81 -6.94 13.93 25.86
CA ASN A 81 -5.95 13.64 24.83
C ASN A 81 -6.59 12.90 23.67
N ARG A 82 -6.52 13.48 22.48
CA ARG A 82 -7.01 12.91 21.25
C ARG A 82 -6.25 13.44 20.04
N VAL A 83 -6.25 12.66 18.98
CA VAL A 83 -5.71 13.05 17.68
C VAL A 83 -6.83 12.87 16.66
N ALA A 84 -7.19 13.93 15.96
CA ALA A 84 -8.07 13.86 14.79
C ALA A 84 -7.21 13.75 13.54
N ILE A 85 -7.57 12.82 12.65
CA ILE A 85 -6.89 12.59 11.38
C ILE A 85 -7.92 12.77 10.28
N GLN A 86 -7.65 13.69 9.36
CA GLN A 86 -8.44 13.93 8.16
C GLN A 86 -7.67 13.44 6.95
N LYS A 87 -8.25 12.49 6.20
CA LYS A 87 -7.67 11.93 4.97
C LYS A 87 -8.49 12.20 3.71
N ASP A 88 -9.78 12.48 3.88
CA ASP A 88 -10.69 12.76 2.76
C ASP A 88 -10.91 14.27 2.69
N PHE A 89 -10.54 14.90 1.58
CA PHE A 89 -10.59 16.35 1.39
C PHE A 89 -11.61 16.79 0.35
N SER A 90 -12.23 15.86 -0.37
CA SER A 90 -13.29 16.12 -1.36
C SER A 90 -14.51 15.26 -1.11
N GLY A 91 -15.68 15.78 -1.46
CA GLY A 91 -16.91 15.03 -1.28
C GLY A 91 -17.35 14.86 0.18
N ILE A 92 -16.85 15.71 1.09
CA ILE A 92 -17.12 15.61 2.53
C ILE A 92 -18.55 16.02 2.80
N SER A 93 -19.35 15.13 3.39
CA SER A 93 -20.71 15.43 3.83
C SER A 93 -20.67 16.20 5.14
N VAL A 94 -21.29 17.38 5.16
CA VAL A 94 -21.40 18.24 6.34
C VAL A 94 -22.82 18.74 6.54
N VAL A 95 -23.11 19.11 7.78
CA VAL A 95 -24.26 19.95 8.14
C VAL A 95 -23.76 21.24 8.78
N THR A 96 -24.40 22.37 8.49
CA THR A 96 -24.00 23.69 9.01
C THR A 96 -24.94 24.10 10.14
N ALA A 97 -24.41 24.57 11.25
CA ALA A 97 -25.20 25.06 12.36
C ALA A 97 -25.99 26.35 11.99
N ASN A 98 -27.31 26.30 12.06
CA ASN A 98 -28.18 27.44 11.76
C ASN A 98 -28.27 28.45 12.92
N LYS A 99 -27.85 28.03 14.11
CA LYS A 99 -27.78 28.81 15.36
C LYS A 99 -26.75 28.22 16.31
N ASP A 100 -26.38 28.95 17.33
CA ASP A 100 -25.56 28.41 18.43
C ASP A 100 -26.26 27.17 19.03
N THR A 101 -25.51 26.07 19.15
CA THR A 101 -26.04 24.79 19.59
C THR A 101 -24.95 23.97 20.29
N TYR A 102 -25.22 22.71 20.58
CA TYR A 102 -24.30 21.82 21.27
C TYR A 102 -24.27 20.43 20.61
N VAL A 103 -23.09 19.88 20.48
CA VAL A 103 -22.92 18.45 20.25
C VAL A 103 -22.94 17.74 21.60
N ARG A 104 -23.76 16.72 21.72
CA ARG A 104 -24.03 15.98 22.95
C ARG A 104 -23.63 14.52 22.80
N TYR A 105 -23.28 13.88 23.92
CA TYR A 105 -22.89 12.47 23.96
C TYR A 105 -23.96 11.50 23.37
N ARG A 106 -25.23 11.83 23.50
CA ARG A 106 -26.37 11.07 22.94
C ARG A 106 -27.50 12.01 22.56
N GLY A 107 -28.44 11.52 21.74
CA GLY A 107 -29.66 12.26 21.35
C GLY A 107 -30.56 12.52 22.56
N GLY A 108 -30.51 13.73 23.11
CA GLY A 108 -31.32 14.16 24.24
C GLY A 108 -30.84 15.48 24.82
N ILE A 109 -31.76 16.41 25.06
CA ILE A 109 -31.47 17.77 25.56
C ILE A 109 -30.81 17.79 26.96
N LYS A 110 -30.99 16.71 27.73
CA LYS A 110 -30.36 16.53 29.05
C LYS A 110 -29.07 15.75 29.01
N ALA A 111 -28.64 15.27 27.83
CA ALA A 111 -27.38 14.55 27.68
C ALA A 111 -26.19 15.50 27.86
N GLU A 112 -25.08 14.93 28.29
CA GLU A 112 -23.81 15.63 28.49
C GLU A 112 -23.43 16.39 27.21
N VAL A 113 -22.92 17.61 27.39
CA VAL A 113 -22.41 18.44 26.31
C VAL A 113 -20.95 18.10 26.06
N LEU A 114 -20.64 17.70 24.82
CA LEU A 114 -19.27 17.40 24.38
C LEU A 114 -18.59 18.64 23.80
N SER A 115 -19.32 19.42 23.02
CA SER A 115 -18.79 20.62 22.36
C SER A 115 -19.88 21.68 22.17
N LYS A 116 -19.48 22.94 22.27
CA LYS A 116 -20.31 24.08 21.89
C LYS A 116 -20.02 24.43 20.44
N ILE A 117 -21.09 24.63 19.66
CA ILE A 117 -21.04 24.89 18.22
C ILE A 117 -21.65 26.27 17.97
N ASN A 118 -20.95 27.13 17.24
CA ASN A 118 -21.46 28.45 16.90
C ASN A 118 -22.26 28.38 15.59
N LYS A 119 -23.14 29.33 15.40
CA LYS A 119 -23.85 29.52 14.14
C LYS A 119 -22.83 29.65 12.99
N GLY A 120 -23.02 28.87 11.93
CA GLY A 120 -22.16 28.84 10.75
C GLY A 120 -21.05 27.79 10.79
N ASP A 121 -20.82 27.13 11.94
CA ASP A 121 -19.84 26.04 12.01
C ASP A 121 -20.33 24.82 11.24
N ASN A 122 -19.44 24.20 10.47
CA ASN A 122 -19.68 22.94 9.78
C ASN A 122 -19.32 21.77 10.69
N LEU A 123 -20.18 20.75 10.68
CA LEU A 123 -20.01 19.49 11.37
C LEU A 123 -19.98 18.36 10.33
N LEU A 124 -19.08 17.40 10.48
CA LEU A 124 -19.05 16.21 9.64
C LEU A 124 -20.33 15.39 9.86
N PHE A 125 -21.08 15.17 8.80
CA PHE A 125 -22.30 14.36 8.84
C PHE A 125 -21.94 12.87 8.91
N MET A 126 -22.57 12.14 9.80
CA MET A 126 -22.44 10.69 9.94
C MET A 126 -23.74 9.96 9.66
N GLU A 127 -24.82 10.32 10.38
CA GLU A 127 -26.11 9.65 10.26
C GLU A 127 -27.26 10.59 10.63
N GLU A 128 -28.38 10.48 9.93
CA GLU A 128 -29.60 11.17 10.24
C GLU A 128 -30.53 10.27 11.05
N LEU A 129 -31.03 10.78 12.20
CA LEU A 129 -32.03 10.16 13.04
C LEU A 129 -33.30 11.02 13.02
N GLU A 130 -34.38 10.55 13.65
CA GLU A 130 -35.68 11.22 13.64
C GLU A 130 -35.62 12.71 14.05
N ASN A 131 -35.01 13.01 15.20
CA ASN A 131 -34.93 14.37 15.77
C ASN A 131 -33.48 14.84 15.99
N TRP A 132 -32.51 14.02 15.65
CA TRP A 132 -31.09 14.25 15.88
C TRP A 132 -30.30 13.92 14.64
N VAL A 133 -29.11 14.52 14.52
CA VAL A 133 -28.08 14.14 13.53
C VAL A 133 -26.85 13.71 14.29
N GLN A 134 -26.33 12.53 13.98
CA GLN A 134 -25.02 12.13 14.46
C GLN A 134 -23.95 12.83 13.63
N VAL A 135 -23.03 13.47 14.30
CA VAL A 135 -22.00 14.28 13.69
C VAL A 135 -20.65 14.06 14.36
N ALA A 136 -19.56 14.36 13.63
CA ALA A 136 -18.26 14.57 14.22
C ALA A 136 -17.87 16.05 14.12
N THR A 137 -17.26 16.55 15.17
CA THR A 137 -16.63 17.88 15.17
C THR A 137 -15.23 17.79 14.59
N TRP A 138 -14.72 18.86 14.02
CA TRP A 138 -13.34 18.90 13.47
C TRP A 138 -12.27 18.65 14.54
N ASP A 139 -12.59 18.92 15.79
CA ASP A 139 -11.72 18.63 16.92
C ASP A 139 -11.90 17.22 17.50
N GLY A 140 -12.62 16.33 16.81
CA GLY A 140 -12.65 14.89 17.04
C GLY A 140 -13.67 14.38 18.05
N TYR A 141 -14.71 15.17 18.42
CA TYR A 141 -15.84 14.65 19.17
C TYR A 141 -16.89 14.05 18.22
N ILE A 142 -17.35 12.85 18.54
CA ILE A 142 -18.48 12.21 17.88
C ILE A 142 -19.68 12.30 18.83
N GLY A 143 -20.80 12.84 18.34
CA GLY A 143 -21.99 13.01 19.16
C GLY A 143 -23.22 13.40 18.33
N TYR A 144 -24.19 14.01 18.98
CA TYR A 144 -25.50 14.30 18.40
C TYR A 144 -25.84 15.77 18.53
N VAL A 145 -26.36 16.35 17.45
CA VAL A 145 -26.91 17.70 17.39
C VAL A 145 -28.39 17.62 17.04
N GLU A 146 -29.25 18.55 17.59
CA GLU A 146 -30.66 18.61 17.21
C GLU A 146 -30.83 18.92 15.72
N LYS A 147 -31.57 18.09 14.99
CA LYS A 147 -31.81 18.23 13.54
C LYS A 147 -32.30 19.63 13.16
N LYS A 148 -33.22 20.24 13.95
CA LYS A 148 -33.71 21.59 13.74
C LYS A 148 -32.65 22.71 13.90
N SER A 149 -31.47 22.38 14.39
CA SER A 149 -30.40 23.35 14.66
C SER A 149 -29.31 23.35 13.58
N VAL A 150 -29.42 22.48 12.58
CA VAL A 150 -28.48 22.35 11.47
C VAL A 150 -29.23 22.42 10.14
N SER A 151 -28.46 22.65 9.07
CA SER A 151 -28.92 22.61 7.68
C SER A 151 -29.19 21.19 7.21
N ASP A 152 -29.75 21.04 6.02
CA ASP A 152 -29.65 19.80 5.23
C ASP A 152 -28.19 19.47 4.95
N VAL A 153 -27.93 18.19 4.62
CA VAL A 153 -26.59 17.71 4.29
C VAL A 153 -26.09 18.40 3.03
N GLN A 154 -24.88 18.89 3.09
CA GLN A 154 -24.16 19.53 1.99
C GLN A 154 -22.85 18.82 1.77
N THR A 155 -22.33 18.92 0.54
CA THR A 155 -21.02 18.40 0.19
C THR A 155 -20.03 19.54 0.08
N VAL A 156 -18.90 19.43 0.77
CA VAL A 156 -17.81 20.41 0.71
C VAL A 156 -16.52 19.76 0.25
N THR A 157 -15.65 20.59 -0.33
CA THR A 157 -14.28 20.21 -0.68
C THR A 157 -13.33 21.13 0.05
N MET A 158 -12.32 20.57 0.69
CA MET A 158 -11.23 21.32 1.31
C MET A 158 -10.10 21.43 0.29
N ASP A 159 -9.63 22.65 0.07
CA ASP A 159 -8.46 22.87 -0.79
C ASP A 159 -7.20 22.45 -0.03
N ARG A 160 -6.71 21.27 -0.37
CA ARG A 160 -5.49 20.67 0.17
C ARG A 160 -4.68 20.08 -0.95
N THR A 161 -3.41 20.41 -1.02
CA THR A 161 -2.47 19.84 -1.97
C THR A 161 -1.52 18.90 -1.26
N PHE A 162 -1.21 17.79 -1.92
CA PHE A 162 -0.23 16.81 -1.48
C PHE A 162 0.66 16.45 -2.66
N ALA A 163 1.95 16.67 -2.51
CA ALA A 163 2.95 16.25 -3.49
C ALA A 163 3.35 14.80 -3.16
N GLY A 164 2.45 13.87 -3.48
CA GLY A 164 2.72 12.44 -3.34
C GLY A 164 3.55 11.89 -4.49
N GLU A 165 4.03 10.66 -4.32
CA GLU A 165 4.71 9.92 -5.37
C GLU A 165 3.74 9.52 -6.48
N ASP A 166 4.17 9.64 -7.72
CA ASP A 166 3.40 9.18 -8.88
C ASP A 166 3.75 7.72 -9.20
N TYR A 167 2.87 6.82 -8.83
CA TYR A 167 2.99 5.39 -9.09
C TYR A 167 2.45 5.04 -10.46
N THR A 168 3.29 5.22 -11.48
CA THR A 168 2.96 4.84 -12.86
C THR A 168 3.22 3.36 -13.13
N TYR A 169 2.47 2.80 -14.08
CA TYR A 169 2.68 1.44 -14.57
C TYR A 169 3.34 1.50 -15.94
N LEU A 170 4.32 0.61 -16.16
CA LEU A 170 4.87 0.39 -17.50
C LEU A 170 3.81 -0.35 -18.32
N THR A 171 3.46 0.22 -19.46
CA THR A 171 2.51 -0.38 -20.40
C THR A 171 3.17 -0.57 -21.75
N MET A 172 2.72 -1.59 -22.48
CA MET A 172 3.07 -1.74 -23.90
C MET A 172 2.13 -0.87 -24.77
N ASP A 173 2.61 -0.42 -25.90
CA ASP A 173 1.82 0.38 -26.88
C ASP A 173 0.67 -0.42 -27.51
N GLN A 174 0.69 -1.74 -27.35
CA GLN A 174 -0.32 -2.66 -27.86
C GLN A 174 -0.70 -3.68 -26.79
N PRO A 175 -1.89 -4.32 -26.88
CA PRO A 175 -2.29 -5.37 -25.96
C PRO A 175 -1.27 -6.50 -25.91
N VAL A 176 -0.98 -6.99 -24.69
CA VAL A 176 -0.09 -8.13 -24.48
C VAL A 176 -0.79 -9.41 -24.93
N ASN A 177 -0.17 -10.11 -25.89
CA ASN A 177 -0.56 -11.46 -26.30
C ASN A 177 0.62 -12.39 -26.00
N LEU A 178 0.57 -13.03 -24.83
CA LEU A 178 1.66 -13.81 -24.26
C LEU A 178 1.41 -15.31 -24.43
N VAL A 179 2.47 -16.05 -24.73
CA VAL A 179 2.47 -17.51 -24.66
C VAL A 179 3.59 -18.01 -23.75
N TRP A 180 3.33 -19.07 -23.01
CA TRP A 180 4.32 -19.78 -22.25
C TRP A 180 5.09 -20.77 -23.12
N HIS A 181 6.39 -20.83 -22.94
CA HIS A 181 7.26 -21.85 -23.55
C HIS A 181 7.91 -22.65 -22.43
N GLN A 182 7.59 -23.95 -22.38
CA GLN A 182 8.16 -24.83 -21.34
C GLN A 182 9.63 -25.10 -21.61
N VAL A 183 10.50 -24.59 -20.74
CA VAL A 183 11.95 -24.73 -20.80
C VAL A 183 12.44 -25.24 -19.44
N MET A 184 12.61 -26.54 -19.33
CA MET A 184 12.96 -27.23 -18.07
C MET A 184 14.46 -27.41 -17.86
N SER A 185 15.29 -27.02 -18.84
CA SER A 185 16.76 -27.06 -18.77
C SER A 185 17.36 -26.06 -19.74
N THR A 186 18.61 -25.71 -19.53
CA THR A 186 19.34 -24.81 -20.44
C THR A 186 19.35 -25.34 -21.89
N ASP A 187 19.51 -26.65 -22.10
CA ASP A 187 19.51 -27.25 -23.44
C ASP A 187 18.14 -27.15 -24.15
N ALA A 188 17.03 -27.11 -23.39
CA ALA A 188 15.69 -26.98 -23.94
C ALA A 188 15.44 -25.62 -24.62
N ASN A 189 16.29 -24.64 -24.39
CA ASN A 189 16.24 -23.34 -25.10
C ASN A 189 16.32 -23.49 -26.61
N ALA A 190 16.99 -24.52 -27.12
CA ALA A 190 17.13 -24.81 -28.56
C ALA A 190 15.77 -25.05 -29.24
N GLY A 191 14.72 -25.42 -28.49
CA GLY A 191 13.37 -25.62 -28.99
C GLY A 191 12.64 -24.34 -29.43
N LEU A 192 13.17 -23.16 -29.15
CA LEU A 192 12.51 -21.89 -29.49
C LEU A 192 12.17 -21.77 -30.96
N SER A 193 13.11 -22.11 -31.85
CA SER A 193 12.91 -22.00 -33.32
C SER A 193 11.70 -22.79 -33.80
N GLU A 194 11.48 -23.99 -33.28
CA GLU A 194 10.33 -24.81 -33.59
C GLU A 194 9.04 -24.24 -32.97
N ALA A 195 9.12 -23.82 -31.71
CA ALA A 195 7.97 -23.27 -30.98
C ALA A 195 7.35 -22.06 -31.67
N ILE A 196 8.19 -21.13 -32.21
CA ILE A 196 7.70 -19.89 -32.83
C ILE A 196 7.42 -20.00 -34.32
N GLN A 197 7.75 -21.10 -34.98
CA GLN A 197 7.68 -21.25 -36.44
C GLN A 197 6.31 -20.90 -37.04
N ASN A 198 5.23 -21.23 -36.35
CA ASN A 198 3.87 -21.04 -36.81
C ASN A 198 3.05 -20.09 -35.92
N MET A 199 3.70 -19.32 -35.04
CA MET A 199 3.01 -18.37 -34.18
C MET A 199 2.61 -17.13 -34.96
N THR A 200 1.37 -16.69 -34.76
CA THR A 200 0.85 -15.42 -35.32
C THR A 200 0.15 -14.64 -34.22
N GLY A 201 0.34 -13.31 -34.22
CA GLY A 201 -0.32 -12.40 -33.29
C GLY A 201 0.24 -12.41 -31.87
N VAL A 202 1.25 -13.22 -31.58
CA VAL A 202 1.96 -13.25 -30.29
C VAL A 202 3.01 -12.13 -30.29
N ASN A 203 3.14 -11.41 -29.18
CA ASN A 203 4.13 -10.36 -29.02
C ASN A 203 5.03 -10.54 -27.79
N VAL A 204 4.67 -11.48 -26.91
CA VAL A 204 5.48 -11.84 -25.73
C VAL A 204 5.61 -13.35 -25.64
N ILE A 205 6.82 -13.86 -25.45
CA ILE A 205 7.09 -15.25 -25.09
C ILE A 205 7.61 -15.32 -23.68
N SER A 206 7.05 -16.25 -22.86
CA SER A 206 7.41 -16.40 -21.47
C SER A 206 7.96 -17.81 -21.21
N PRO A 207 9.28 -17.98 -21.31
CA PRO A 207 9.92 -19.27 -21.00
C PRO A 207 9.94 -19.54 -19.49
N THR A 208 9.70 -20.79 -19.09
CA THR A 208 9.69 -21.25 -17.71
C THR A 208 11.12 -21.45 -17.20
N TRP A 209 11.85 -20.38 -16.95
CA TRP A 209 13.29 -20.40 -16.71
C TRP A 209 13.72 -20.44 -15.27
N PHE A 210 12.90 -19.85 -14.38
CA PHE A 210 13.31 -19.62 -13.00
C PHE A 210 12.44 -20.44 -12.05
N TYR A 211 13.09 -21.22 -11.19
CA TYR A 211 12.41 -22.02 -10.17
C TYR A 211 12.97 -21.65 -8.81
N VAL A 212 12.12 -21.22 -7.90
CA VAL A 212 12.52 -21.04 -6.50
C VAL A 212 12.83 -22.43 -5.92
N THR A 213 14.00 -22.58 -5.28
CA THR A 213 14.51 -23.88 -4.85
C THR A 213 14.50 -24.08 -3.33
N ASP A 214 14.42 -23.01 -2.56
CA ASP A 214 14.37 -23.05 -1.10
C ASP A 214 13.76 -21.80 -0.48
N ASN A 215 13.51 -21.82 0.83
CA ASN A 215 12.94 -20.71 1.56
C ASN A 215 13.89 -19.50 1.77
N ASN A 216 15.14 -19.60 1.30
CA ASN A 216 16.08 -18.46 1.27
C ASN A 216 15.97 -17.66 -0.03
N GLY A 217 15.08 -18.04 -0.95
CA GLY A 217 14.85 -17.37 -2.21
C GLY A 217 15.93 -17.69 -3.26
N ASN A 218 16.63 -18.82 -3.16
CA ASN A 218 17.51 -19.28 -4.21
C ASN A 218 16.71 -19.78 -5.41
N ILE A 219 17.27 -19.61 -6.62
CA ILE A 219 16.62 -20.02 -7.88
C ILE A 219 17.54 -20.91 -8.72
N ILE A 220 16.92 -21.78 -9.51
CA ILE A 220 17.52 -22.31 -10.73
C ILE A 220 17.28 -21.27 -11.85
N ASN A 221 18.28 -21.07 -12.69
CA ASN A 221 18.24 -20.15 -13.82
C ASN A 221 18.62 -20.88 -15.11
N ASN A 222 17.68 -21.02 -16.04
CA ASN A 222 17.86 -21.62 -17.37
C ASN A 222 17.92 -20.58 -18.50
N ALA A 223 17.90 -19.28 -18.19
CA ALA A 223 17.90 -18.21 -19.19
C ALA A 223 19.22 -18.18 -19.99
N THR A 224 19.11 -17.93 -21.29
CA THR A 224 20.26 -17.75 -22.19
C THR A 224 20.08 -16.53 -23.07
N ALA A 225 21.15 -15.80 -23.32
CA ALA A 225 21.15 -14.62 -24.20
C ALA A 225 20.84 -15.00 -25.66
N ASP A 226 21.24 -16.19 -26.11
CA ASP A 226 20.95 -16.67 -27.49
C ASP A 226 19.45 -16.83 -27.73
N TYR A 227 18.71 -17.34 -26.72
CA TYR A 227 17.25 -17.43 -26.80
C TYR A 227 16.63 -16.03 -26.93
N VAL A 228 17.05 -15.10 -26.07
CA VAL A 228 16.53 -13.72 -26.10
C VAL A 228 16.82 -13.06 -27.43
N SER A 229 18.03 -13.20 -27.95
CA SER A 229 18.44 -12.65 -29.25
C SER A 229 17.57 -13.18 -30.38
N LEU A 230 17.36 -14.50 -30.43
CA LEU A 230 16.50 -15.13 -31.45
C LEU A 230 15.01 -14.69 -31.32
N ALA A 231 14.50 -14.56 -30.12
CA ALA A 231 13.13 -14.06 -29.90
C ALA A 231 13.01 -12.61 -30.39
N HIS A 232 13.97 -11.75 -30.07
CA HIS A 232 13.99 -10.35 -30.51
C HIS A 232 14.12 -10.23 -32.04
N GLU A 233 14.88 -11.08 -32.73
CA GLU A 233 14.94 -11.13 -34.20
C GLU A 233 13.57 -11.45 -34.83
N LYS A 234 12.70 -12.13 -34.09
CA LYS A 234 11.33 -12.44 -34.51
C LYS A 234 10.30 -11.40 -34.03
N GLY A 235 10.76 -10.33 -33.38
CA GLY A 235 9.89 -9.26 -32.87
C GLY A 235 9.12 -9.60 -31.60
N LEU A 236 9.54 -10.65 -30.88
CA LEU A 236 8.95 -11.06 -29.61
C LEU A 236 9.70 -10.44 -28.43
N LYS A 237 8.95 -9.92 -27.44
CA LYS A 237 9.48 -9.64 -26.12
C LYS A 237 9.64 -10.93 -25.33
N VAL A 238 10.63 -10.97 -24.43
CA VAL A 238 10.88 -12.14 -23.57
C VAL A 238 10.62 -11.76 -22.11
N TRP A 239 9.65 -12.43 -21.49
CA TRP A 239 9.37 -12.31 -20.06
C TRP A 239 9.66 -13.64 -19.38
N GLY A 240 10.83 -13.74 -18.71
CA GLY A 240 11.21 -14.97 -18.02
C GLY A 240 10.25 -15.28 -16.88
N LEU A 241 9.64 -16.48 -16.92
CA LEU A 241 8.72 -16.91 -15.86
C LEU A 241 9.51 -17.39 -14.65
N VAL A 242 9.08 -16.97 -13.47
CA VAL A 242 9.52 -17.49 -12.18
C VAL A 242 8.35 -18.15 -11.45
N ASP A 243 8.54 -19.38 -11.03
CA ASP A 243 7.58 -20.16 -10.26
C ASP A 243 8.11 -20.63 -8.90
N ASN A 244 7.17 -21.12 -8.07
CA ASN A 244 7.41 -21.68 -6.75
C ASN A 244 6.86 -23.11 -6.61
N PHE A 245 6.82 -23.89 -7.71
CA PHE A 245 6.19 -25.20 -7.75
C PHE A 245 7.06 -26.31 -7.13
N THR A 246 8.27 -26.02 -6.71
CA THR A 246 9.12 -26.96 -5.99
C THR A 246 8.47 -27.34 -4.66
N GLN A 247 8.45 -28.65 -4.35
CA GLN A 247 7.89 -29.13 -3.08
C GLN A 247 8.67 -28.60 -1.87
N ASP A 248 7.98 -28.45 -0.75
CA ASP A 248 8.52 -28.02 0.54
C ASP A 248 8.98 -26.54 0.59
N ILE A 249 8.58 -25.71 -0.37
CA ILE A 249 8.83 -24.26 -0.32
C ILE A 249 7.59 -23.56 0.21
N SER A 250 7.80 -22.70 1.21
CA SER A 250 6.80 -21.77 1.70
C SER A 250 6.95 -20.41 1.00
N THR A 251 6.03 -20.07 0.12
CA THR A 251 5.99 -18.75 -0.53
C THR A 251 5.94 -17.63 0.52
N TYR A 252 5.20 -17.85 1.60
CA TYR A 252 5.15 -16.91 2.71
C TYR A 252 6.54 -16.68 3.32
N GLU A 253 7.32 -17.73 3.61
CA GLU A 253 8.67 -17.57 4.17
C GLU A 253 9.63 -16.87 3.22
N VAL A 254 9.58 -17.19 1.92
CA VAL A 254 10.40 -16.53 0.90
C VAL A 254 10.09 -15.04 0.79
N LEU A 255 8.80 -14.67 0.80
CA LEU A 255 8.39 -13.29 0.55
C LEU A 255 8.30 -12.43 1.80
N SER A 256 7.99 -12.99 2.97
CA SER A 256 7.87 -12.25 4.23
C SER A 256 9.23 -11.89 4.85
N ARG A 257 10.25 -12.71 4.63
CA ARG A 257 11.60 -12.42 5.12
C ARG A 257 12.33 -11.52 4.15
N THR A 258 12.82 -10.39 4.63
CA THR A 258 13.51 -9.40 3.79
C THR A 258 14.79 -9.98 3.17
N SER A 259 15.57 -10.77 3.89
CA SER A 259 16.77 -11.42 3.39
C SER A 259 16.45 -12.36 2.21
N SER A 260 15.49 -13.25 2.33
CA SER A 260 15.07 -14.19 1.28
C SER A 260 14.50 -13.46 0.07
N ARG A 261 13.62 -12.50 0.29
CA ARG A 261 13.01 -11.69 -0.77
C ARG A 261 14.06 -10.91 -1.57
N GLN A 262 15.02 -10.26 -0.89
CA GLN A 262 16.09 -9.52 -1.56
C GLN A 262 17.04 -10.45 -2.33
N ASN A 263 17.32 -11.65 -1.79
CA ASN A 263 18.09 -12.65 -2.51
C ASN A 263 17.39 -13.07 -3.81
N LEU A 264 16.09 -13.40 -3.74
CA LEU A 264 15.29 -13.74 -4.92
C LEU A 264 15.30 -12.61 -5.96
N ILE A 265 14.99 -11.38 -5.55
CA ILE A 265 14.99 -10.21 -6.43
C ILE A 265 16.35 -10.03 -7.09
N SER A 266 17.44 -10.10 -6.32
CA SER A 266 18.80 -9.89 -6.83
C SER A 266 19.19 -10.92 -7.88
N GLN A 267 18.85 -12.20 -7.67
CA GLN A 267 19.12 -13.26 -8.63
C GLN A 267 18.31 -13.08 -9.92
N LEU A 268 17.02 -12.75 -9.81
CA LEU A 268 16.16 -12.49 -10.97
C LEU A 268 16.63 -11.27 -11.78
N VAL A 269 16.98 -10.18 -11.12
CA VAL A 269 17.49 -8.97 -11.78
C VAL A 269 18.83 -9.25 -12.47
N ASN A 270 19.76 -9.96 -11.82
CA ASN A 270 21.04 -10.33 -12.41
C ASN A 270 20.86 -11.23 -13.64
N ALA A 271 19.95 -12.20 -13.57
CA ALA A 271 19.62 -13.07 -14.69
C ALA A 271 18.99 -12.28 -15.86
N ALA A 272 18.04 -11.39 -15.54
CA ALA A 272 17.38 -10.56 -16.55
C ALA A 272 18.35 -9.64 -17.27
N VAL A 273 19.21 -8.94 -16.54
CA VAL A 273 20.24 -8.07 -17.12
C VAL A 273 21.26 -8.89 -17.92
N GLY A 274 21.72 -10.03 -17.38
CA GLY A 274 22.73 -10.88 -18.02
C GLY A 274 22.28 -11.50 -19.33
N ALA A 275 21.01 -11.88 -19.44
CA ALA A 275 20.43 -12.46 -20.65
C ALA A 275 19.76 -11.45 -21.58
N GLY A 276 19.53 -10.20 -21.14
CA GLY A 276 18.83 -9.17 -21.90
C GLY A 276 17.31 -9.34 -21.97
N ILE A 277 16.71 -9.90 -20.92
CA ILE A 277 15.27 -10.18 -20.81
C ILE A 277 14.49 -8.87 -20.68
N ASP A 278 13.31 -8.77 -21.30
CA ASP A 278 12.46 -7.57 -21.25
C ASP A 278 11.61 -7.45 -19.98
N GLY A 279 11.35 -8.55 -19.29
CA GLY A 279 10.53 -8.57 -18.08
C GLY A 279 10.55 -9.91 -17.34
N ILE A 280 9.97 -9.90 -16.16
CA ILE A 280 9.74 -11.11 -15.35
C ILE A 280 8.25 -11.37 -15.27
N ASN A 281 7.82 -12.60 -15.54
CA ASN A 281 6.48 -13.10 -15.33
C ASN A 281 6.44 -13.90 -14.02
N VAL A 282 5.78 -13.37 -13.00
CA VAL A 282 5.67 -14.02 -11.69
C VAL A 282 4.46 -14.96 -11.71
N ASP A 283 4.72 -16.24 -11.51
CA ASP A 283 3.73 -17.32 -11.48
C ASP A 283 3.82 -18.08 -10.15
N PHE A 284 3.42 -17.40 -9.07
CA PHE A 284 3.42 -17.96 -7.73
C PHE A 284 2.05 -18.49 -7.38
N GLU A 285 1.99 -19.79 -7.09
CA GLU A 285 0.84 -20.48 -6.55
C GLU A 285 1.05 -20.80 -5.06
N HIS A 286 0.00 -21.21 -4.37
CA HIS A 286 0.06 -21.57 -2.93
C HIS A 286 0.63 -20.44 -2.06
N LEU A 287 -0.03 -19.28 -2.08
CA LEU A 287 0.41 -18.08 -1.35
C LEU A 287 0.10 -18.11 0.16
N SER A 288 -0.57 -19.14 0.67
CA SER A 288 -0.96 -19.30 2.09
C SER A 288 -0.01 -20.22 2.84
#